data_7cc08b986acbd1fad5dd114bd42c6efd
#
_entry.id   7cc08b986acbd1fad5dd114bd42c6efd
#
_cell.length_a   1.000
_cell.length_b   1.000
_cell.length_c   1.000
_cell.angle_alpha   90.00
_cell.angle_beta   90.00
_cell.angle_gamma   90.00
#
_symmetry.space_group_name_H-M   'P 1'
#
loop_
_entity.id
_entity.type
_entity.pdbx_description
1 polymer ?
#
loop_
_entity_poly.entity_id
_entity_poly.type
_entity_poly.pdbx_seq_one_letter_code
_entity_poly.pdbx_strand_id
1 'polypeptide(L)'
;MVLLRHAHSTANSAGILSGQLPGVSLSKEGFKQAQGLIERIGSTAFDSIRVSPMQRCEETIKPWITSRGSKNFSRYELCDGLIEVDYGNWSGRKLSNLSRESLWKLIQSNPSKVQFPDGEKLSVMQKRALAAVTKAHNEKRNGTHLFVSHGDVIKAIIAGLIGLKLDQFQSLVIDPASITILDFDGTKARLLSFNDTTSTISPTLSQRRRSKVLLGGGAGTRGNKR
;
A
#
# COMPACT_ATOMS: atom_id res chain seq x y z
N MET A 1 -6.17 -3.33 7.83
CA MET A 1 -5.69 -2.56 6.67
C MET A 1 -4.78 -3.44 5.84
N VAL A 2 -5.01 -3.49 4.54
CA VAL A 2 -4.22 -4.29 3.58
C VAL A 2 -3.66 -3.33 2.53
N LEU A 3 -2.35 -3.32 2.34
CA LEU A 3 -1.65 -2.54 1.31
C LEU A 3 -1.16 -3.52 0.23
N LEU A 4 -1.50 -3.27 -1.02
CA LEU A 4 -1.10 -4.04 -2.18
C LEU A 4 -0.31 -3.14 -3.14
N ARG A 5 0.94 -3.48 -3.41
CA ARG A 5 1.68 -2.82 -4.49
C ARG A 5 1.18 -3.33 -5.84
N HIS A 6 1.09 -2.44 -6.83
CA HIS A 6 0.82 -2.86 -8.20
C HIS A 6 1.79 -3.96 -8.64
N ALA A 7 1.34 -4.88 -9.49
CA ALA A 7 2.13 -5.93 -10.07
C ALA A 7 3.21 -5.37 -11.03
N HIS A 8 4.14 -6.20 -11.43
CA HIS A 8 5.28 -5.80 -12.25
C HIS A 8 4.86 -5.12 -13.56
N SER A 9 5.32 -3.90 -13.80
CA SER A 9 4.93 -3.07 -14.94
C SER A 9 5.94 -3.12 -16.09
N THR A 10 5.55 -2.63 -17.26
CA THR A 10 6.44 -2.43 -18.41
C THR A 10 7.62 -1.50 -18.08
N ALA A 11 7.37 -0.48 -17.25
CA ALA A 11 8.43 0.42 -16.77
C ALA A 11 9.41 -0.31 -15.83
N ASN A 12 8.93 -1.21 -14.96
CA ASN A 12 9.80 -2.04 -14.14
C ASN A 12 10.71 -2.92 -15.01
N SER A 13 10.16 -3.56 -16.06
CA SER A 13 10.94 -4.35 -17.02
C SER A 13 12.04 -3.53 -17.71
N ALA A 14 11.76 -2.27 -18.00
CA ALA A 14 12.69 -1.37 -18.70
C ALA A 14 13.68 -0.67 -17.76
N GLY A 15 13.56 -0.83 -16.43
CA GLY A 15 14.35 -0.10 -15.44
C GLY A 15 14.11 1.41 -15.47
N ILE A 16 12.86 1.81 -15.75
CA ILE A 16 12.44 3.21 -15.89
C ILE A 16 11.68 3.64 -14.65
N LEU A 17 11.98 4.84 -14.15
CA LEU A 17 11.21 5.51 -13.11
C LEU A 17 9.94 6.10 -13.74
N SER A 18 8.80 5.42 -13.61
CA SER A 18 7.58 5.81 -14.32
C SER A 18 6.83 6.98 -13.69
N GLY A 19 6.88 7.12 -12.37
CA GLY A 19 6.08 8.14 -11.68
C GLY A 19 4.61 8.10 -12.10
N GLN A 20 4.09 9.26 -12.49
CA GLN A 20 2.72 9.45 -12.94
C GLN A 20 2.56 9.42 -14.47
N LEU A 21 3.53 8.89 -15.21
CA LEU A 21 3.41 8.78 -16.65
C LEU A 21 2.19 7.94 -17.06
N PRO A 22 1.38 8.41 -18.01
CA PRO A 22 0.23 7.65 -18.54
C PRO A 22 0.70 6.44 -19.37
N GLY A 23 -0.19 5.47 -19.56
CA GLY A 23 0.04 4.33 -20.46
C GLY A 23 1.03 3.28 -19.93
N VAL A 24 1.48 3.37 -18.68
CA VAL A 24 2.34 2.35 -18.06
C VAL A 24 1.48 1.19 -17.58
N SER A 25 1.39 0.14 -18.41
CA SER A 25 0.65 -1.09 -18.16
C SER A 25 1.47 -2.13 -17.39
N LEU A 26 0.83 -3.22 -17.00
CA LEU A 26 1.53 -4.41 -16.49
C LEU A 26 2.38 -5.07 -17.59
N SER A 27 3.48 -5.68 -17.19
CA SER A 27 4.25 -6.57 -18.04
C SER A 27 3.60 -7.96 -18.12
N LYS A 28 4.10 -8.85 -18.97
CA LYS A 28 3.66 -10.25 -19.01
C LYS A 28 3.75 -10.93 -17.64
N GLU A 29 4.82 -10.66 -16.91
CA GLU A 29 5.01 -11.15 -15.54
C GLU A 29 3.99 -10.53 -14.58
N GLY A 30 3.75 -9.22 -14.71
CA GLY A 30 2.75 -8.52 -13.89
C GLY A 30 1.34 -9.06 -14.08
N PHE A 31 0.95 -9.41 -15.30
CA PHE A 31 -0.35 -10.06 -15.54
C PHE A 31 -0.47 -11.42 -14.85
N LYS A 32 0.61 -12.23 -14.83
CA LYS A 32 0.62 -13.50 -14.06
C LYS A 32 0.50 -13.24 -12.56
N GLN A 33 1.24 -12.26 -12.04
CA GLN A 33 1.13 -11.85 -10.62
C GLN A 33 -0.28 -11.38 -10.27
N ALA A 34 -0.90 -10.56 -11.11
CA ALA A 34 -2.27 -10.09 -10.93
C ALA A 34 -3.31 -11.26 -10.95
N GLN A 35 -3.12 -12.26 -11.81
CA GLN A 35 -3.93 -13.46 -11.80
C GLN A 35 -3.76 -14.27 -10.49
N GLY A 36 -2.55 -14.38 -9.97
CA GLY A 36 -2.27 -15.03 -8.68
C GLY A 36 -2.95 -14.35 -7.47
N LEU A 37 -3.31 -13.08 -7.58
CA LEU A 37 -4.05 -12.38 -6.53
C LEU A 37 -5.48 -12.91 -6.34
N ILE A 38 -6.06 -13.61 -7.34
CA ILE A 38 -7.37 -14.25 -7.21
C ILE A 38 -7.36 -15.23 -6.03
N GLU A 39 -6.36 -16.07 -5.94
CA GLU A 39 -6.20 -17.02 -4.85
C GLU A 39 -5.71 -16.35 -3.56
N ARG A 40 -4.71 -15.49 -3.67
CA ARG A 40 -4.06 -14.85 -2.52
C ARG A 40 -5.00 -13.95 -1.73
N ILE A 41 -5.83 -13.16 -2.39
CA ILE A 41 -6.88 -12.35 -1.76
C ILE A 41 -8.09 -13.21 -1.44
N GLY A 42 -8.41 -14.16 -2.31
CA GLY A 42 -9.47 -15.16 -2.13
C GLY A 42 -10.83 -14.54 -1.89
N SER A 43 -11.57 -15.11 -0.94
CA SER A 43 -12.92 -14.65 -0.55
C SER A 43 -12.92 -13.50 0.48
N THR A 44 -11.77 -12.88 0.76
CA THR A 44 -11.69 -11.78 1.74
C THR A 44 -12.67 -10.67 1.39
N ALA A 45 -13.50 -10.31 2.37
CA ALA A 45 -14.41 -9.18 2.26
C ALA A 45 -13.72 -7.91 2.76
N PHE A 46 -13.80 -6.86 1.95
CA PHE A 46 -13.31 -5.52 2.32
C PHE A 46 -14.49 -4.57 2.47
N ASP A 47 -14.43 -3.75 3.51
CA ASP A 47 -15.40 -2.67 3.74
C ASP A 47 -15.15 -1.48 2.80
N SER A 48 -13.92 -1.27 2.37
CA SER A 48 -13.59 -0.35 1.28
C SER A 48 -12.39 -0.82 0.48
N ILE A 49 -12.37 -0.51 -0.81
CA ILE A 49 -11.26 -0.76 -1.73
C ILE A 49 -10.92 0.56 -2.41
N ARG A 50 -9.71 1.05 -2.19
CA ARG A 50 -9.21 2.28 -2.79
C ARG A 50 -7.99 1.97 -3.65
N VAL A 51 -8.04 2.47 -4.88
CA VAL A 51 -7.05 2.14 -5.90
C VAL A 51 -6.44 3.45 -6.42
N SER A 52 -5.13 3.49 -6.54
CA SER A 52 -4.45 4.56 -7.27
C SER A 52 -4.99 4.66 -8.71
N PRO A 53 -5.22 5.87 -9.27
CA PRO A 53 -5.76 6.05 -10.61
C PRO A 53 -4.78 5.65 -11.73
N MET A 54 -3.60 5.13 -11.37
CA MET A 54 -2.62 4.69 -12.37
C MET A 54 -3.03 3.33 -12.95
N GLN A 55 -3.02 3.23 -14.30
CA GLN A 55 -3.42 2.04 -15.08
C GLN A 55 -2.89 0.73 -14.50
N ARG A 56 -1.61 0.66 -14.13
CA ARG A 56 -0.98 -0.53 -13.54
C ARG A 56 -1.61 -0.98 -12.22
N CYS A 57 -2.18 -0.06 -11.43
CA CYS A 57 -2.88 -0.39 -10.19
C CYS A 57 -4.25 -1.00 -10.46
N GLU A 58 -5.00 -0.41 -11.39
CA GLU A 58 -6.31 -0.94 -11.82
C GLU A 58 -6.16 -2.31 -12.48
N GLU A 59 -5.19 -2.48 -13.39
CA GLU A 59 -4.88 -3.76 -14.03
C GLU A 59 -4.48 -4.83 -13.02
N THR A 60 -3.79 -4.46 -11.93
CA THR A 60 -3.38 -5.38 -10.88
C THR A 60 -4.58 -5.99 -10.15
N ILE A 61 -5.57 -5.19 -9.79
CA ILE A 61 -6.69 -5.68 -8.98
C ILE A 61 -7.85 -6.24 -9.83
N LYS A 62 -7.90 -5.90 -11.11
CA LYS A 62 -8.99 -6.26 -12.04
C LYS A 62 -9.29 -7.77 -12.10
N PRO A 63 -8.30 -8.69 -12.19
CA PRO A 63 -8.59 -10.13 -12.24
C PRO A 63 -9.33 -10.62 -10.99
N TRP A 64 -8.88 -10.24 -9.81
CA TRP A 64 -9.55 -10.60 -8.57
C TRP A 64 -10.97 -10.03 -8.50
N ILE A 65 -11.14 -8.77 -8.86
CA ILE A 65 -12.43 -8.09 -8.94
C ILE A 65 -13.40 -8.86 -9.85
N THR A 66 -12.97 -9.18 -11.05
CA THR A 66 -13.79 -9.89 -12.05
C THR A 66 -14.16 -11.29 -11.57
N SER A 67 -13.26 -12.00 -10.89
CA SER A 67 -13.51 -13.36 -10.38
C SER A 67 -14.60 -13.42 -9.30
N ARG A 68 -14.92 -12.30 -8.64
CA ARG A 68 -15.95 -12.22 -7.59
C ARG A 68 -17.38 -12.12 -8.12
N GLY A 69 -17.56 -11.88 -9.42
CA GLY A 69 -18.87 -11.71 -10.06
C GLY A 69 -19.57 -10.39 -9.68
N SER A 70 -20.53 -9.98 -10.50
CA SER A 70 -21.18 -8.67 -10.37
C SER A 70 -22.13 -8.52 -9.17
N LYS A 71 -22.56 -9.59 -8.54
CA LYS A 71 -23.61 -9.58 -7.50
C LYS A 71 -23.12 -9.24 -6.08
N ASN A 72 -21.82 -9.38 -5.80
CA ASN A 72 -21.26 -9.15 -4.45
C ASN A 72 -20.12 -8.15 -4.43
N PHE A 73 -20.03 -7.29 -5.44
CA PHE A 73 -18.85 -6.47 -5.63
C PHE A 73 -19.09 -5.02 -5.15
N SER A 74 -18.42 -4.66 -4.06
CA SER A 74 -18.20 -3.26 -3.72
C SER A 74 -17.33 -2.63 -4.80
N ARG A 75 -17.83 -1.61 -5.52
CA ARG A 75 -17.01 -0.83 -6.45
C ARG A 75 -15.79 -0.32 -5.71
N TYR A 76 -14.60 -0.47 -6.31
CA TYR A 76 -13.44 0.25 -5.80
C TYR A 76 -13.55 1.74 -6.13
N GLU A 77 -12.96 2.56 -5.30
CA GLU A 77 -12.87 4.00 -5.46
C GLU A 77 -11.46 4.36 -5.96
N LEU A 78 -11.36 5.15 -7.04
CA LEU A 78 -10.10 5.76 -7.43
C LEU A 78 -9.73 6.82 -6.40
N CYS A 79 -8.48 6.81 -5.95
CA CYS A 79 -8.00 7.64 -4.85
C CYS A 79 -6.69 8.33 -5.21
N ASP A 80 -6.75 9.63 -5.50
CA ASP A 80 -5.58 10.45 -5.85
C ASP A 80 -4.54 10.51 -4.70
N GLY A 81 -4.98 10.35 -3.45
CA GLY A 81 -4.07 10.24 -2.32
C GLY A 81 -3.12 9.05 -2.39
N LEU A 82 -3.44 8.03 -3.22
CA LEU A 82 -2.63 6.82 -3.43
C LEU A 82 -1.82 6.85 -4.74
N ILE A 83 -1.90 7.92 -5.53
CA ILE A 83 -1.14 8.05 -6.78
C ILE A 83 0.38 7.99 -6.50
N GLU A 84 1.16 7.51 -7.47
CA GLU A 84 2.62 7.46 -7.34
C GLU A 84 3.22 8.87 -7.09
N VAL A 85 4.44 8.90 -6.60
CA VAL A 85 5.21 10.14 -6.47
C VAL A 85 5.26 10.85 -7.82
N ASP A 86 4.99 12.16 -7.81
CA ASP A 86 5.33 13.01 -8.94
C ASP A 86 6.84 13.27 -8.91
N TYR A 87 7.56 12.50 -9.73
CA TYR A 87 9.01 12.64 -9.85
C TYR A 87 9.44 13.78 -10.77
N GLY A 88 8.49 14.54 -11.33
CA GLY A 88 8.76 15.66 -12.24
C GLY A 88 9.69 15.25 -13.38
N ASN A 89 10.79 15.98 -13.58
CA ASN A 89 11.79 15.74 -14.63
C ASN A 89 12.54 14.40 -14.53
N TRP A 90 12.35 13.65 -13.46
CA TRP A 90 12.90 12.30 -13.34
C TRP A 90 12.00 11.22 -13.95
N SER A 91 10.71 11.54 -14.16
CA SER A 91 9.77 10.62 -14.77
C SER A 91 10.20 10.21 -16.19
N GLY A 92 10.14 8.94 -16.49
CA GLY A 92 10.54 8.38 -17.81
C GLY A 92 12.03 8.09 -17.96
N ARG A 93 12.86 8.47 -17.00
CA ARG A 93 14.31 8.26 -17.08
C ARG A 93 14.73 6.90 -16.51
N LYS A 94 15.84 6.36 -17.01
CA LYS A 94 16.39 5.10 -16.53
C LYS A 94 16.96 5.25 -15.12
N LEU A 95 16.65 4.30 -14.25
CA LEU A 95 17.16 4.25 -12.87
C LEU A 95 18.69 4.22 -12.82
N SER A 96 19.35 3.54 -13.78
CA SER A 96 20.82 3.49 -13.90
C SER A 96 21.46 4.87 -14.16
N ASN A 97 20.73 5.80 -14.78
CA ASN A 97 21.19 7.17 -14.97
C ASN A 97 20.93 8.02 -13.73
N LEU A 98 19.72 7.89 -13.17
CA LEU A 98 19.30 8.64 -11.98
C LEU A 98 20.16 8.31 -10.75
N SER A 99 20.62 7.06 -10.61
CA SER A 99 21.48 6.63 -9.50
C SER A 99 22.82 7.35 -9.41
N ARG A 100 23.24 8.05 -10.47
CA ARG A 100 24.48 8.84 -10.54
C ARG A 100 24.28 10.30 -10.12
N GLU A 101 23.04 10.76 -9.97
CA GLU A 101 22.73 12.15 -9.62
C GLU A 101 22.87 12.40 -8.12
N SER A 102 23.20 13.63 -7.76
CA SER A 102 23.34 14.04 -6.34
C SER A 102 22.05 13.87 -5.55
N LEU A 103 20.90 14.14 -6.18
CA LEU A 103 19.58 13.97 -5.56
C LEU A 103 19.32 12.50 -5.19
N TRP A 104 19.86 11.52 -5.93
CA TRP A 104 19.75 10.11 -5.58
C TRP A 104 20.34 9.80 -4.20
N LYS A 105 21.50 10.39 -3.88
CA LYS A 105 22.12 10.23 -2.55
C LYS A 105 21.22 10.81 -1.46
N LEU A 106 20.60 11.95 -1.73
CA LEU A 106 19.66 12.57 -0.77
C LEU A 106 18.43 11.71 -0.54
N ILE A 107 17.88 11.08 -1.61
CA ILE A 107 16.75 10.15 -1.50
C ILE A 107 17.11 8.95 -0.61
N GLN A 108 18.34 8.49 -0.65
CA GLN A 108 18.79 7.35 0.18
C GLN A 108 19.05 7.73 1.63
N SER A 109 19.53 8.96 1.90
CA SER A 109 19.96 9.36 3.25
C SER A 109 18.98 10.26 4.00
N ASN A 110 18.29 11.17 3.31
CA ASN A 110 17.40 12.17 3.90
C ASN A 110 16.14 12.40 3.03
N PRO A 111 15.30 11.38 2.82
CA PRO A 111 14.09 11.47 2.00
C PRO A 111 13.15 12.63 2.38
N SER A 112 13.08 12.99 3.67
CA SER A 112 12.23 14.08 4.15
C SER A 112 12.59 15.46 3.56
N LYS A 113 13.83 15.64 3.10
CA LYS A 113 14.33 16.88 2.47
C LYS A 113 14.21 16.87 0.94
N VAL A 114 13.77 15.74 0.35
CA VAL A 114 13.72 15.60 -1.11
C VAL A 114 12.56 16.40 -1.68
N GLN A 115 12.88 17.24 -2.67
CA GLN A 115 12.00 17.87 -3.62
C GLN A 115 12.44 17.43 -5.01
N PHE A 116 11.56 16.76 -5.76
CA PHE A 116 11.87 16.42 -7.16
C PHE A 116 11.80 17.67 -8.04
N PRO A 117 12.72 17.84 -9.00
CA PRO A 117 12.66 18.95 -9.96
C PRO A 117 11.35 18.92 -10.74
N ASP A 118 10.56 19.99 -10.66
CA ASP A 118 9.21 20.11 -11.22
C ASP A 118 8.22 19.00 -10.79
N GLY A 119 8.49 18.40 -9.62
CA GLY A 119 7.67 17.35 -9.02
C GLY A 119 7.29 17.64 -7.57
N GLU A 120 6.84 16.61 -6.83
CA GLU A 120 6.42 16.78 -5.44
C GLU A 120 7.55 16.52 -4.42
N LYS A 121 7.34 16.99 -3.19
CA LYS A 121 8.16 16.61 -2.03
C LYS A 121 7.72 15.23 -1.52
N LEU A 122 8.69 14.38 -1.13
CA LEU A 122 8.37 13.09 -0.51
C LEU A 122 7.54 13.24 0.78
N SER A 123 7.76 14.32 1.54
CA SER A 123 6.94 14.62 2.73
C SER A 123 5.50 15.01 2.39
N VAL A 124 5.25 15.64 1.24
CA VAL A 124 3.90 15.96 0.74
C VAL A 124 3.20 14.69 0.29
N MET A 125 3.89 13.84 -0.47
CA MET A 125 3.40 12.51 -0.84
C MET A 125 3.01 11.70 0.39
N GLN A 126 3.86 11.60 1.41
CA GLN A 126 3.53 10.88 2.64
C GLN A 126 2.28 11.45 3.30
N LYS A 127 2.16 12.78 3.40
CA LYS A 127 1.00 13.44 4.03
C LYS A 127 -0.31 13.09 3.32
N ARG A 128 -0.36 13.17 1.96
CA ARG A 128 -1.57 12.83 1.19
C ARG A 128 -1.94 11.35 1.31
N ALA A 129 -0.93 10.47 1.30
CA ALA A 129 -1.13 9.03 1.41
C ALA A 129 -1.67 8.64 2.79
N LEU A 130 -1.12 9.20 3.87
CA LEU A 130 -1.61 9.00 5.24
C LEU A 130 -3.03 9.55 5.42
N ALA A 131 -3.34 10.72 4.83
CA ALA A 131 -4.69 11.27 4.86
C ALA A 131 -5.71 10.33 4.19
N ALA A 132 -5.36 9.71 3.04
CA ALA A 132 -6.21 8.77 2.33
C ALA A 132 -6.55 7.52 3.17
N VAL A 133 -5.56 6.92 3.83
CA VAL A 133 -5.76 5.72 4.65
C VAL A 133 -6.49 6.03 5.96
N THR A 134 -6.22 7.19 6.56
CA THR A 134 -6.91 7.65 7.77
C THR A 134 -8.38 7.97 7.48
N LYS A 135 -8.66 8.60 6.33
CA LYS A 135 -10.04 8.86 5.88
C LYS A 135 -10.83 7.56 5.79
N ALA A 136 -10.31 6.54 5.11
CA ALA A 136 -10.97 5.25 5.00
C ALA A 136 -11.25 4.60 6.36
N HIS A 137 -10.29 4.66 7.28
CA HIS A 137 -10.45 4.16 8.64
C HIS A 137 -11.57 4.90 9.39
N ASN A 138 -11.63 6.24 9.26
CA ASN A 138 -12.64 7.05 9.97
C ASN A 138 -14.06 6.82 9.40
N GLU A 139 -14.20 6.56 8.11
CA GLU A 139 -15.47 6.22 7.48
C GLU A 139 -16.02 4.87 7.99
N LYS A 140 -15.13 3.90 8.23
CA LYS A 140 -15.52 2.60 8.80
C LYS A 140 -14.47 2.11 9.80
N ARG A 141 -14.60 2.53 11.04
CA ARG A 141 -13.76 2.05 12.15
C ARG A 141 -13.95 0.53 12.31
N ASN A 142 -12.87 -0.18 12.60
CA ASN A 142 -12.82 -1.65 12.67
C ASN A 142 -13.11 -2.37 11.32
N GLY A 143 -13.24 -1.64 10.22
CA GLY A 143 -13.36 -2.19 8.88
C GLY A 143 -12.06 -2.81 8.38
N THR A 144 -12.20 -3.68 7.38
CA THR A 144 -11.07 -4.18 6.59
C THR A 144 -10.98 -3.39 5.30
N HIS A 145 -9.88 -2.68 5.11
CA HIS A 145 -9.66 -1.79 3.97
C HIS A 145 -8.53 -2.31 3.09
N LEU A 146 -8.74 -2.30 1.77
CA LEU A 146 -7.70 -2.61 0.78
C LEU A 146 -7.27 -1.31 0.08
N PHE A 147 -5.96 -1.09 0.00
CA PHE A 147 -5.34 0.01 -0.74
C PHE A 147 -4.38 -0.55 -1.77
N VAL A 148 -4.61 -0.24 -3.04
CA VAL A 148 -3.74 -0.62 -4.15
C VAL A 148 -2.93 0.60 -4.59
N SER A 149 -1.62 0.52 -4.49
CA SER A 149 -0.73 1.67 -4.70
C SER A 149 0.67 1.26 -5.18
N HIS A 150 1.68 2.06 -4.90
CA HIS A 150 3.03 2.01 -5.44
C HIS A 150 4.07 1.80 -4.34
N GLY A 151 5.30 1.44 -4.74
CA GLY A 151 6.35 1.11 -3.80
C GLY A 151 6.66 2.21 -2.81
N ASP A 152 6.97 3.42 -3.28
CA ASP A 152 7.35 4.51 -2.38
C ASP A 152 6.18 5.05 -1.56
N VAL A 153 4.98 5.08 -2.12
CA VAL A 153 3.76 5.46 -1.40
C VAL A 153 3.47 4.48 -0.26
N ILE A 154 3.56 3.17 -0.51
CA ILE A 154 3.34 2.14 0.51
C ILE A 154 4.41 2.21 1.60
N LYS A 155 5.70 2.36 1.25
CA LYS A 155 6.78 2.59 2.22
C LYS A 155 6.48 3.79 3.12
N ALA A 156 6.05 4.90 2.52
CA ALA A 156 5.75 6.14 3.26
C ALA A 156 4.53 5.98 4.18
N ILE A 157 3.48 5.25 3.74
CA ILE A 157 2.32 4.91 4.58
C ILE A 157 2.78 4.06 5.78
N ILE A 158 3.52 2.97 5.52
CA ILE A 158 3.99 2.08 6.59
C ILE A 158 4.84 2.87 7.58
N ALA A 159 5.84 3.62 7.09
CA ALA A 159 6.71 4.41 7.96
C ALA A 159 5.90 5.35 8.87
N GLY A 160 4.96 6.12 8.32
CA GLY A 160 4.13 7.03 9.09
C GLY A 160 3.24 6.34 10.13
N LEU A 161 2.67 5.19 9.79
CA LEU A 161 1.73 4.47 10.67
C LEU A 161 2.43 3.72 11.82
N ILE A 162 3.66 3.23 11.61
CA ILE A 162 4.43 2.52 12.65
C ILE A 162 5.37 3.43 13.43
N GLY A 163 5.42 4.74 13.11
CA GLY A 163 6.28 5.71 13.78
C GLY A 163 7.75 5.70 13.31
N LEU A 164 8.04 5.12 12.13
CA LEU A 164 9.34 5.20 11.51
C LEU A 164 9.50 6.58 10.85
N LYS A 165 10.65 7.22 11.04
CA LYS A 165 10.95 8.50 10.38
C LYS A 165 10.97 8.33 8.86
N LEU A 166 10.49 9.32 8.12
CA LEU A 166 10.52 9.29 6.64
C LEU A 166 11.94 9.05 6.10
N ASP A 167 12.96 9.57 6.79
CA ASP A 167 14.37 9.36 6.41
C ASP A 167 14.84 7.90 6.52
N GLN A 168 14.04 7.04 7.09
CA GLN A 168 14.33 5.62 7.22
C GLN A 168 13.45 4.75 6.30
N PHE A 169 12.55 5.34 5.49
CA PHE A 169 11.60 4.57 4.68
C PHE A 169 12.29 3.70 3.60
N GLN A 170 13.51 4.03 3.20
CA GLN A 170 14.29 3.22 2.27
C GLN A 170 14.77 1.88 2.86
N SER A 171 14.71 1.71 4.19
CA SER A 171 14.95 0.40 4.82
C SER A 171 13.80 -0.60 4.57
N LEU A 172 12.66 -0.12 4.06
CA LEU A 172 11.53 -0.96 3.69
C LEU A 172 11.65 -1.38 2.22
N VAL A 173 11.46 -2.67 1.96
CA VAL A 173 11.38 -3.21 0.60
C VAL A 173 9.93 -3.61 0.34
N ILE A 174 9.40 -3.18 -0.79
CA ILE A 174 8.03 -3.52 -1.21
C ILE A 174 8.11 -4.04 -2.64
N ASP A 175 7.89 -5.32 -2.85
CA ASP A 175 7.97 -5.99 -4.14
C ASP A 175 6.68 -5.85 -4.96
N PRO A 176 6.73 -5.94 -6.30
CA PRO A 176 5.54 -5.97 -7.14
C PRO A 176 4.55 -7.07 -6.70
N ALA A 177 3.26 -6.76 -6.67
CA ALA A 177 2.18 -7.61 -6.19
C ALA A 177 2.33 -8.11 -4.74
N SER A 178 3.23 -7.52 -3.95
CA SER A 178 3.33 -7.83 -2.53
C SER A 178 2.17 -7.26 -1.73
N ILE A 179 1.83 -7.98 -0.66
CA ILE A 179 0.78 -7.60 0.29
C ILE A 179 1.42 -7.33 1.65
N THR A 180 1.08 -6.19 2.24
CA THR A 180 1.43 -5.84 3.61
C THR A 180 0.16 -5.66 4.42
N ILE A 181 0.09 -6.25 5.60
CA ILE A 181 -1.09 -6.21 6.49
C ILE A 181 -0.72 -5.47 7.78
N LEU A 182 -1.51 -4.44 8.09
CA LEU A 182 -1.37 -3.67 9.33
C LEU A 182 -2.65 -3.72 10.16
N ASP A 183 -2.47 -3.72 11.48
CA ASP A 183 -3.52 -3.42 12.45
C ASP A 183 -3.44 -1.95 12.82
N PHE A 184 -4.37 -1.16 12.34
CA PHE A 184 -4.45 0.27 12.57
C PHE A 184 -5.66 0.61 13.45
N ASP A 185 -5.42 1.32 14.56
CA ASP A 185 -6.46 1.70 15.53
C ASP A 185 -6.98 3.14 15.35
N GLY A 186 -6.46 3.87 14.36
CA GLY A 186 -6.75 5.28 14.10
C GLY A 186 -5.60 6.22 14.49
N THR A 187 -4.64 5.76 15.28
CA THR A 187 -3.48 6.53 15.74
C THR A 187 -2.16 5.82 15.45
N LYS A 188 -2.08 4.52 15.74
CA LYS A 188 -0.88 3.69 15.58
C LYS A 188 -1.23 2.42 14.82
N ALA A 189 -0.23 1.86 14.14
CA ALA A 189 -0.37 0.57 13.49
C ALA A 189 0.61 -0.46 14.02
N ARG A 190 0.18 -1.73 14.01
CA ARG A 190 1.04 -2.89 14.20
C ARG A 190 1.21 -3.59 12.86
N LEU A 191 2.44 -3.89 12.48
CA LEU A 191 2.73 -4.65 11.27
C LEU A 191 2.47 -6.14 11.54
N LEU A 192 1.56 -6.76 10.81
CA LEU A 192 1.18 -8.15 10.97
C LEU A 192 1.84 -9.06 9.92
N SER A 193 1.94 -8.57 8.69
CA SER A 193 2.64 -9.22 7.58
C SER A 193 3.28 -8.13 6.73
N PHE A 194 4.47 -8.38 6.24
CA PHE A 194 5.23 -7.39 5.48
C PHE A 194 5.76 -7.98 4.19
N ASN A 195 5.53 -7.27 3.08
CA ASN A 195 6.07 -7.59 1.74
C ASN A 195 5.84 -9.05 1.31
N ASP A 196 4.71 -9.63 1.64
CA ASP A 196 4.39 -11.01 1.30
C ASP A 196 3.98 -11.12 -0.17
N THR A 197 4.64 -12.00 -0.92
CA THR A 197 4.39 -12.25 -2.35
C THR A 197 3.74 -13.61 -2.62
N THR A 198 3.54 -14.45 -1.61
CA THR A 198 3.18 -15.85 -1.77
C THR A 198 1.92 -16.31 -1.00
N SER A 199 1.76 -15.83 0.24
CA SER A 199 0.72 -16.33 1.14
C SER A 199 -0.67 -15.79 0.82
N THR A 200 -1.70 -16.52 1.24
CA THR A 200 -3.08 -16.03 1.27
C THR A 200 -3.30 -15.12 2.49
N ILE A 201 -4.11 -14.07 2.35
CA ILE A 201 -4.33 -13.08 3.43
C ILE A 201 -5.37 -13.51 4.47
N SER A 202 -6.22 -14.45 4.13
CA SER A 202 -7.37 -14.89 4.96
C SER A 202 -6.97 -15.38 6.37
N PRO A 203 -5.94 -16.23 6.54
CA PRO A 203 -5.51 -16.69 7.87
C PRO A 203 -5.07 -15.55 8.79
N THR A 204 -4.26 -14.62 8.28
CA THR A 204 -3.74 -13.48 9.06
C THR A 204 -4.85 -12.58 9.56
N LEU A 205 -5.88 -12.31 8.74
CA LEU A 205 -7.04 -11.51 9.12
C LEU A 205 -7.96 -12.23 10.12
N SER A 206 -8.11 -13.55 10.00
CA SER A 206 -8.97 -14.34 10.88
C SER A 206 -8.37 -14.54 12.28
N GLN A 207 -7.07 -14.73 12.39
CA GLN A 207 -6.36 -14.84 13.68
C GLN A 207 -6.53 -13.58 14.52
N ARG A 208 -6.62 -12.43 13.89
CA ARG A 208 -6.84 -11.14 14.53
C ARG A 208 -8.17 -11.01 15.26
N ARG A 209 -9.26 -11.50 14.67
CA ARG A 209 -10.57 -11.49 15.33
C ARG A 209 -10.54 -12.29 16.63
N ARG A 210 -9.81 -13.41 16.67
CA ARG A 210 -9.64 -14.24 17.87
C ARG A 210 -8.81 -13.56 18.95
N SER A 211 -7.71 -12.88 18.59
CA SER A 211 -6.84 -12.19 19.56
C SER A 211 -7.50 -10.97 20.22
N LYS A 212 -8.36 -10.23 19.50
CA LYS A 212 -9.13 -9.11 20.08
C LYS A 212 -10.17 -9.60 21.12
N VAL A 213 -10.77 -10.77 20.90
CA VAL A 213 -11.72 -11.37 21.84
C VAL A 213 -11.02 -11.79 23.14
N LEU A 214 -9.78 -12.32 23.06
CA LEU A 214 -9.03 -12.76 24.23
C LEU A 214 -8.48 -11.60 25.08
N LEU A 215 -8.21 -10.45 24.51
CA LEU A 215 -7.69 -9.27 25.23
C LEU A 215 -8.79 -8.34 25.76
N GLY A 216 -10.03 -8.51 25.33
CA GLY A 216 -11.20 -7.73 25.78
C GLY A 216 -11.96 -8.33 26.97
N GLY A 217 -11.54 -9.49 27.49
CA GLY A 217 -12.24 -10.24 28.54
C GLY A 217 -11.74 -10.08 29.97
N GLY A 218 -10.98 -9.02 30.30
CA GLY A 218 -10.33 -8.88 31.60
C GLY A 218 -10.57 -7.56 32.33
N ALA A 219 -11.82 -7.20 32.60
CA ALA A 219 -12.13 -6.20 33.64
C ALA A 219 -13.49 -6.50 34.26
N GLY A 220 -13.58 -7.64 34.92
CA GLY A 220 -14.69 -7.97 35.82
C GLY A 220 -14.31 -7.56 37.23
N THR A 221 -14.85 -6.44 37.68
CA THR A 221 -14.88 -5.95 39.05
C THR A 221 -15.25 -7.05 40.05
N ARG A 222 -14.36 -7.40 40.95
CA ARG A 222 -14.77 -8.03 42.22
C ARG A 222 -14.86 -6.94 43.27
N GLY A 223 -16.08 -6.48 43.48
CA GLY A 223 -16.42 -5.81 44.71
C GLY A 223 -16.26 -6.77 45.90
N ASN A 224 -15.51 -6.37 46.86
CA ASN A 224 -15.48 -7.05 48.16
C ASN A 224 -16.22 -6.20 49.19
N LYS A 225 -17.38 -6.71 49.60
CA LYS A 225 -18.04 -6.26 50.81
C LYS A 225 -17.35 -6.96 52.00
N ARG A 226 -16.80 -6.19 52.89
CA ARG A 226 -16.97 -6.30 54.34
C ARG A 226 -16.29 -5.14 55.03
#